data_404cbe4dbb135c4d662121e692010df2
#
_entry.id   404cbe4dbb135c4d662121e692010df2
#
_cell.length_a   1.000
_cell.length_b   1.000
_cell.length_c   1.000
_cell.angle_alpha   90.00
_cell.angle_beta   90.00
_cell.angle_gamma   90.00
#
_symmetry.space_group_name_H-M   'P 1'
#
loop_
_entity.id
_entity.type
_entity.pdbx_description
1 polymer ?
#
loop_
_entity_poly.entity_id
_entity_poly.type
_entity_poly.pdbx_seq_one_letter_code
_entity_poly.pdbx_strand_id
1 'polypeptide(L)'
;RNREGTQGFRWMLGNRRPVAGAGDREQSQSRETSGLGSLWSQSIQDPEIRIRVIDHVHNLYFSDGPLSSDHLASRIYSIQGALETAISTDRARWPGGLRDGPQQAFEDRRLEQLAWLRSLELVSSMDQVTWALQEVPVSVGAKLELGVGRGEIVYTLDGSDPRAEGGRMSASSSLYSVPIAFSEPTIVTCRVRQGDEWGPKERRAFDLEIEVN
;
A
#
# COMPACT_ATOMS: atom_id res chain seq x y z
N ARG A 1 -13.04 -30.86 11.71
CA ARG A 1 -14.11 -30.79 10.70
C ARG A 1 -14.56 -29.34 10.62
N ASN A 2 -14.08 -28.60 9.66
CA ASN A 2 -14.77 -27.86 8.63
C ASN A 2 -13.80 -26.87 8.00
N ARG A 3 -13.34 -27.23 6.80
CA ARG A 3 -12.64 -26.34 5.89
C ARG A 3 -13.65 -25.88 4.83
N GLU A 4 -14.38 -24.82 5.08
CA GLU A 4 -15.29 -24.23 4.08
C GLU A 4 -15.27 -22.70 4.03
N GLY A 5 -14.19 -22.03 4.43
CA GLY A 5 -14.09 -20.57 4.43
C GLY A 5 -13.30 -19.90 3.29
N THR A 6 -12.69 -20.66 2.38
CA THR A 6 -11.69 -20.09 1.45
C THR A 6 -12.13 -20.01 -0.02
N GLN A 7 -13.42 -20.16 -0.33
CA GLN A 7 -13.88 -20.23 -1.72
C GLN A 7 -14.18 -18.89 -2.41
N GLY A 8 -14.36 -17.78 -1.69
CA GLY A 8 -14.89 -16.54 -2.27
C GLY A 8 -13.93 -15.75 -3.18
N PHE A 9 -12.62 -15.86 -3.01
CA PHE A 9 -11.66 -15.02 -3.74
C PHE A 9 -11.02 -15.70 -4.96
N ARG A 10 -11.32 -16.96 -5.16
CA ARG A 10 -10.78 -17.74 -6.29
C ARG A 10 -11.37 -17.34 -7.65
N TRP A 11 -12.46 -16.59 -7.66
CA TRP A 11 -13.15 -16.14 -8.88
C TRP A 11 -12.39 -15.04 -9.64
N MET A 12 -11.63 -14.20 -8.95
CA MET A 12 -10.86 -13.13 -9.60
C MET A 12 -9.55 -13.60 -10.23
N LEU A 13 -9.04 -14.78 -9.82
CA LEU A 13 -7.75 -15.31 -10.27
C LEU A 13 -7.88 -16.63 -11.06
N GLY A 14 -9.05 -16.95 -11.61
CA GLY A 14 -9.23 -18.17 -12.42
C GLY A 14 -9.22 -19.45 -11.59
N ASN A 15 -10.39 -19.82 -11.09
CA ASN A 15 -10.61 -21.00 -10.26
C ASN A 15 -10.33 -22.30 -11.04
N ARG A 16 -9.29 -23.04 -10.70
CA ARG A 16 -9.14 -24.43 -11.14
C ARG A 16 -9.02 -25.37 -9.95
N ARG A 17 -9.97 -26.32 -9.88
CA ARG A 17 -9.85 -27.50 -9.02
C ARG A 17 -8.71 -28.37 -9.52
N PRO A 18 -7.87 -28.96 -8.66
CA PRO A 18 -6.94 -30.00 -9.10
C PRO A 18 -7.75 -31.26 -9.43
N VAL A 19 -7.86 -31.57 -10.72
CA VAL A 19 -8.28 -32.89 -11.20
C VAL A 19 -6.99 -33.68 -11.41
N ALA A 20 -6.91 -34.81 -10.74
CA ALA A 20 -5.76 -35.71 -10.86
C ALA A 20 -5.76 -36.37 -12.27
N GLY A 21 -4.71 -36.06 -13.04
CA GLY A 21 -4.44 -36.66 -14.33
C GLY A 21 -3.07 -36.21 -14.85
N ALA A 22 -2.14 -37.13 -15.01
CA ALA A 22 -0.74 -36.84 -15.34
C ALA A 22 -0.50 -36.33 -16.78
N GLY A 23 -1.56 -36.06 -17.58
CA GLY A 23 -1.47 -35.58 -18.95
C GLY A 23 -1.68 -34.07 -19.14
N ASP A 24 -2.15 -33.34 -18.13
CA ASP A 24 -2.63 -31.96 -18.31
C ASP A 24 -1.60 -30.86 -17.97
N ARG A 25 -0.37 -31.22 -17.59
CA ARG A 25 0.63 -30.23 -17.17
C ARG A 25 1.17 -29.37 -18.31
N GLU A 26 1.30 -29.92 -19.53
CA GLU A 26 1.82 -29.14 -20.69
C GLU A 26 0.75 -28.23 -21.32
N GLN A 27 -0.55 -28.58 -21.24
CA GLN A 27 -1.62 -27.74 -21.77
C GLN A 27 -2.03 -26.60 -20.81
N SER A 28 -1.76 -26.72 -19.51
CA SER A 28 -2.04 -25.64 -18.57
C SER A 28 -1.03 -24.49 -18.67
N GLN A 29 0.25 -24.76 -18.94
CA GLN A 29 1.26 -23.73 -19.15
C GLN A 29 1.01 -22.88 -20.41
N SER A 30 0.50 -23.48 -21.50
CA SER A 30 0.23 -22.74 -22.74
C SER A 30 -1.03 -21.84 -22.67
N ARG A 31 -1.93 -22.05 -21.70
CA ARG A 31 -3.12 -21.21 -21.48
C ARG A 31 -2.89 -20.03 -20.55
N GLU A 32 -1.88 -20.07 -19.71
CA GLU A 32 -1.50 -18.95 -18.80
C GLU A 32 -0.80 -17.80 -19.54
N THR A 33 -0.33 -18.05 -20.76
CA THR A 33 0.41 -17.05 -21.55
C THR A 33 -0.42 -16.33 -22.60
N SER A 34 -1.73 -16.58 -22.68
CA SER A 34 -2.61 -15.89 -23.64
C SER A 34 -3.53 -14.88 -22.96
N GLY A 35 -3.50 -13.63 -23.42
CA GLY A 35 -4.40 -12.55 -23.00
C GLY A 35 -3.80 -11.58 -21.99
N LEU A 36 -4.64 -10.95 -21.16
CA LEU A 36 -4.26 -9.90 -20.19
C LEU A 36 -3.18 -10.34 -19.20
N GLY A 37 -3.14 -11.62 -18.83
CA GLY A 37 -2.11 -12.18 -17.94
C GLY A 37 -0.71 -12.12 -18.54
N SER A 38 -0.56 -12.37 -19.86
CA SER A 38 0.75 -12.28 -20.52
C SER A 38 1.21 -10.84 -20.68
N LEU A 39 0.28 -9.91 -20.99
CA LEU A 39 0.59 -8.48 -21.05
C LEU A 39 1.06 -7.97 -19.69
N TRP A 40 0.38 -8.35 -18.62
CA TRP A 40 0.80 -8.00 -17.25
C TRP A 40 2.20 -8.53 -16.93
N SER A 41 2.43 -9.83 -17.19
CA SER A 41 3.72 -10.46 -16.91
C SER A 41 4.88 -9.83 -17.69
N GLN A 42 4.63 -9.37 -18.92
CA GLN A 42 5.62 -8.65 -19.71
C GLN A 42 5.81 -7.22 -19.23
N SER A 43 4.73 -6.50 -18.96
CA SER A 43 4.78 -5.10 -18.53
C SER A 43 5.53 -4.93 -17.22
N ILE A 44 5.36 -5.85 -16.27
CA ILE A 44 6.00 -5.75 -14.96
C ILE A 44 7.52 -6.03 -14.99
N GLN A 45 8.05 -6.51 -16.12
CA GLN A 45 9.49 -6.62 -16.32
C GLN A 45 10.15 -5.26 -16.60
N ASP A 46 9.36 -4.27 -17.05
CA ASP A 46 9.84 -2.90 -17.22
C ASP A 46 10.03 -2.26 -15.84
N PRO A 47 11.25 -1.78 -15.51
CA PRO A 47 11.54 -1.16 -14.20
C PRO A 47 10.68 0.07 -13.90
N GLU A 48 10.30 0.83 -14.93
CA GLU A 48 9.49 2.03 -14.76
C GLU A 48 8.03 1.69 -14.45
N ILE A 49 7.49 0.65 -15.06
CA ILE A 49 6.16 0.14 -14.74
C ILE A 49 6.18 -0.49 -13.35
N ARG A 50 7.20 -1.29 -13.07
CA ARG A 50 7.34 -1.98 -11.79
C ARG A 50 7.39 -1.00 -10.60
N ILE A 51 8.19 0.06 -10.67
CA ILE A 51 8.26 1.05 -9.58
C ILE A 51 6.93 1.76 -9.37
N ARG A 52 6.17 2.06 -10.44
CA ARG A 52 4.83 2.64 -10.32
C ARG A 52 3.83 1.70 -9.65
N VAL A 53 3.95 0.40 -9.91
CA VAL A 53 3.12 -0.62 -9.22
C VAL A 53 3.50 -0.71 -7.75
N ILE A 54 4.80 -0.71 -7.42
CA ILE A 54 5.28 -0.67 -6.04
C ILE A 54 4.78 0.58 -5.31
N ASP A 55 4.83 1.76 -5.94
CA ASP A 55 4.27 3.00 -5.41
C ASP A 55 2.77 2.86 -5.10
N HIS A 56 2.02 2.26 -6.02
CA HIS A 56 0.59 2.07 -5.84
C HIS A 56 0.27 1.10 -4.71
N VAL A 57 0.98 -0.02 -4.65
CA VAL A 57 0.85 -1.00 -3.55
C VAL A 57 1.21 -0.35 -2.21
N HIS A 58 2.30 0.43 -2.17
CA HIS A 58 2.69 1.14 -0.96
C HIS A 58 1.60 2.11 -0.47
N ASN A 59 1.08 2.94 -1.38
CA ASN A 59 0.01 3.90 -1.07
C ASN A 59 -1.31 3.25 -0.65
N LEU A 60 -1.56 2.00 -1.04
CA LEU A 60 -2.76 1.27 -0.62
C LEU A 60 -2.61 0.61 0.76
N TYR A 61 -1.48 -0.03 1.01
CA TYR A 61 -1.31 -0.94 2.15
C TYR A 61 -0.53 -0.34 3.33
N PHE A 62 0.25 0.72 3.09
CA PHE A 62 1.14 1.31 4.10
C PHE A 62 0.79 2.77 4.36
N SER A 63 1.45 3.37 5.35
CA SER A 63 1.16 4.73 5.81
C SER A 63 -0.33 4.89 6.12
N ASP A 64 -0.98 5.92 5.58
CA ASP A 64 -2.40 6.20 5.76
C ASP A 64 -3.26 5.61 4.62
N GLY A 65 -2.78 4.55 3.97
CA GLY A 65 -3.47 3.92 2.85
C GLY A 65 -4.80 3.26 3.25
N PRO A 66 -5.77 3.18 2.33
CA PRO A 66 -7.11 2.65 2.62
C PRO A 66 -7.13 1.17 3.01
N LEU A 67 -6.05 0.42 2.74
CA LEU A 67 -5.85 -0.97 3.13
C LEU A 67 -4.80 -1.11 4.24
N SER A 68 -4.39 -0.02 4.89
CA SER A 68 -3.60 -0.10 6.12
C SER A 68 -4.40 -0.75 7.25
N SER A 69 -3.72 -1.33 8.23
CA SER A 69 -4.37 -2.02 9.35
C SER A 69 -5.33 -1.10 10.10
N ASP A 70 -4.90 0.14 10.38
CA ASP A 70 -5.66 1.11 11.15
C ASP A 70 -6.90 1.60 10.39
N HIS A 71 -6.78 1.91 9.10
CA HIS A 71 -7.91 2.31 8.28
C HIS A 71 -8.93 1.17 8.11
N LEU A 72 -8.48 -0.05 7.89
CA LEU A 72 -9.37 -1.21 7.82
C LEU A 72 -10.10 -1.43 9.14
N ALA A 73 -9.39 -1.39 10.27
CA ALA A 73 -9.97 -1.53 11.59
C ALA A 73 -11.02 -0.44 11.85
N SER A 74 -10.68 0.84 11.63
CA SER A 74 -11.59 1.96 11.80
C SER A 74 -12.86 1.82 10.95
N ARG A 75 -12.70 1.42 9.68
CA ARG A 75 -13.81 1.24 8.76
C ARG A 75 -14.73 0.09 9.18
N ILE A 76 -14.16 -1.02 9.64
CA ILE A 76 -14.92 -2.16 10.15
C ILE A 76 -15.71 -1.76 11.41
N TYR A 77 -15.06 -1.06 12.35
CA TYR A 77 -15.73 -0.55 13.56
C TYR A 77 -16.89 0.39 13.21
N SER A 78 -16.71 1.29 12.27
CA SER A 78 -17.77 2.20 11.81
C SER A 78 -18.97 1.43 11.23
N ILE A 79 -18.72 0.42 10.39
CA ILE A 79 -19.76 -0.41 9.81
C ILE A 79 -20.46 -1.26 10.88
N GLN A 80 -19.71 -1.84 11.81
CA GLN A 80 -20.28 -2.61 12.92
C GLN A 80 -21.17 -1.75 13.79
N GLY A 81 -20.73 -0.53 14.15
CA GLY A 81 -21.54 0.42 14.93
C GLY A 81 -22.84 0.80 14.22
N ALA A 82 -22.80 1.03 12.90
CA ALA A 82 -24.00 1.33 12.12
C ALA A 82 -24.98 0.14 12.03
N LEU A 83 -24.48 -1.09 12.14
CA LEU A 83 -25.28 -2.31 12.03
C LEU A 83 -25.59 -2.96 13.39
N GLU A 84 -25.20 -2.36 14.51
CA GLU A 84 -25.26 -2.97 15.84
C GLU A 84 -26.66 -3.47 16.19
N THR A 85 -27.72 -2.69 15.92
CA THR A 85 -29.12 -3.07 16.17
C THR A 85 -29.53 -4.27 15.30
N ALA A 86 -29.14 -4.30 14.04
CA ALA A 86 -29.45 -5.40 13.14
C ALA A 86 -28.70 -6.67 13.56
N ILE A 87 -27.42 -6.55 13.92
CA ILE A 87 -26.59 -7.67 14.38
C ILE A 87 -27.11 -8.25 15.69
N SER A 88 -27.50 -7.42 16.65
CA SER A 88 -28.06 -7.87 17.92
C SER A 88 -29.39 -8.59 17.75
N THR A 89 -30.24 -8.10 16.84
CA THR A 89 -31.50 -8.72 16.48
C THR A 89 -31.30 -10.08 15.80
N ASP A 90 -30.35 -10.16 14.89
CA ASP A 90 -29.99 -11.41 14.19
C ASP A 90 -29.45 -12.47 15.18
N ARG A 91 -28.55 -12.06 16.08
CA ARG A 91 -28.00 -12.92 17.14
C ARG A 91 -29.06 -13.45 18.09
N ALA A 92 -30.03 -12.59 18.45
CA ALA A 92 -31.14 -13.03 19.29
C ALA A 92 -32.06 -14.07 18.61
N ARG A 93 -32.20 -13.95 17.29
CA ARG A 93 -33.05 -14.86 16.49
C ARG A 93 -32.32 -16.14 16.07
N TRP A 94 -31.03 -16.05 15.83
CA TRP A 94 -30.21 -17.15 15.32
C TRP A 94 -28.94 -17.32 16.17
N PRO A 95 -29.03 -18.06 17.31
CA PRO A 95 -27.87 -18.38 18.13
C PRO A 95 -26.82 -19.14 17.29
N GLY A 96 -25.68 -18.54 17.05
CA GLY A 96 -24.64 -19.08 16.14
C GLY A 96 -24.57 -18.40 14.77
N GLY A 97 -25.33 -17.35 14.54
CA GLY A 97 -25.20 -16.42 13.40
C GLY A 97 -23.82 -15.76 13.30
N LEU A 98 -23.74 -14.52 12.90
CA LEU A 98 -22.47 -13.79 12.71
C LEU A 98 -21.47 -14.05 13.85
N ARG A 99 -20.36 -14.72 13.53
CA ARG A 99 -19.28 -14.97 14.49
C ARG A 99 -18.59 -13.67 14.85
N ASP A 100 -18.15 -13.58 16.10
CA ASP A 100 -17.29 -12.47 16.55
C ASP A 100 -16.00 -12.46 15.72
N GLY A 101 -15.70 -11.31 15.10
CA GLY A 101 -14.39 -11.03 14.54
C GLY A 101 -14.25 -10.92 13.03
N PRO A 102 -15.07 -10.14 12.29
CA PRO A 102 -14.75 -9.85 10.89
C PRO A 102 -13.39 -9.15 10.75
N GLN A 103 -12.93 -8.41 11.78
CA GLN A 103 -11.64 -7.75 11.79
C GLN A 103 -10.46 -8.70 11.59
N GLN A 104 -10.42 -9.80 12.37
CA GLN A 104 -9.33 -10.78 12.24
C GLN A 104 -9.32 -11.41 10.85
N ALA A 105 -10.50 -11.74 10.30
CA ALA A 105 -10.61 -12.30 8.97
C ALA A 105 -10.16 -11.33 7.86
N PHE A 106 -10.40 -10.03 8.02
CA PHE A 106 -9.92 -9.00 7.09
C PHE A 106 -8.42 -8.79 7.21
N GLU A 107 -7.87 -8.77 8.44
CA GLU A 107 -6.44 -8.63 8.67
C GLU A 107 -5.67 -9.85 8.14
N ASP A 108 -6.15 -11.07 8.40
CA ASP A 108 -5.56 -12.29 7.86
C ASP A 108 -5.50 -12.25 6.33
N ARG A 109 -6.60 -11.80 5.69
CA ARG A 109 -6.62 -11.66 4.23
C ARG A 109 -5.69 -10.58 3.71
N ARG A 110 -5.59 -9.44 4.40
CA ARG A 110 -4.64 -8.39 4.08
C ARG A 110 -3.20 -8.91 4.12
N LEU A 111 -2.86 -9.65 5.16
CA LEU A 111 -1.54 -10.26 5.32
C LEU A 111 -1.26 -11.33 4.26
N GLU A 112 -2.23 -12.16 3.90
CA GLU A 112 -2.12 -13.11 2.79
C GLU A 112 -1.84 -12.41 1.45
N GLN A 113 -2.56 -11.32 1.16
CA GLN A 113 -2.34 -10.53 -0.05
C GLN A 113 -0.97 -9.86 -0.06
N LEU A 114 -0.52 -9.30 1.06
CA LEU A 114 0.82 -8.73 1.17
C LEU A 114 1.90 -9.80 1.00
N ALA A 115 1.72 -11.00 1.54
CA ALA A 115 2.65 -12.11 1.35
C ALA A 115 2.74 -12.51 -0.13
N TRP A 116 1.60 -12.54 -0.83
CA TRP A 116 1.57 -12.80 -2.26
C TRP A 116 2.25 -11.67 -3.07
N LEU A 117 1.97 -10.40 -2.78
CA LEU A 117 2.61 -9.26 -3.43
C LEU A 117 4.13 -9.26 -3.19
N ARG A 118 4.59 -9.64 -1.99
CA ARG A 118 6.02 -9.83 -1.69
C ARG A 118 6.64 -10.95 -2.52
N SER A 119 5.93 -12.05 -2.74
CA SER A 119 6.43 -13.14 -3.59
C SER A 119 6.59 -12.75 -5.06
N LEU A 120 5.92 -11.68 -5.49
CA LEU A 120 6.07 -11.05 -6.80
C LEU A 120 7.07 -9.87 -6.79
N GLU A 121 7.70 -9.61 -5.65
CA GLU A 121 8.60 -8.47 -5.42
C GLU A 121 7.94 -7.11 -5.72
N LEU A 122 6.63 -6.99 -5.45
CA LEU A 122 5.84 -5.78 -5.63
C LEU A 122 5.65 -4.99 -4.34
N VAL A 123 6.26 -5.42 -3.26
CA VAL A 123 6.39 -4.70 -2.00
C VAL A 123 7.86 -4.39 -1.81
N SER A 124 8.18 -3.13 -1.62
CA SER A 124 9.56 -2.70 -1.36
C SER A 124 10.11 -3.35 -0.09
N SER A 125 11.36 -3.78 -0.14
CA SER A 125 12.13 -4.23 1.02
C SER A 125 12.86 -3.09 1.73
N MET A 126 12.79 -1.87 1.19
CA MET A 126 13.42 -0.69 1.78
C MET A 126 12.66 -0.19 3.00
N ASP A 127 13.38 0.41 3.92
CA ASP A 127 12.81 1.05 5.09
C ASP A 127 11.90 2.22 4.64
N GLN A 128 10.80 2.43 5.37
CA GLN A 128 9.90 3.56 5.13
C GLN A 128 10.46 4.84 5.73
N VAL A 129 10.08 5.97 5.15
CA VAL A 129 10.43 7.27 5.71
C VAL A 129 9.59 7.53 6.96
N THR A 130 10.23 7.91 8.06
CA THR A 130 9.54 8.41 9.24
C THR A 130 9.40 9.93 9.14
N TRP A 131 8.21 10.43 9.46
CA TRP A 131 7.84 11.84 9.40
C TRP A 131 7.60 12.36 10.81
N ALA A 132 8.47 13.20 11.34
CA ALA A 132 8.34 13.72 12.71
C ALA A 132 7.27 14.80 12.85
N LEU A 133 6.84 15.44 11.77
CA LEU A 133 5.75 16.40 11.76
C LEU A 133 4.52 15.76 11.09
N GLN A 134 3.45 15.59 11.86
CA GLN A 134 2.21 14.94 11.39
C GLN A 134 1.00 15.87 11.41
N GLU A 135 1.07 16.97 12.15
CA GLU A 135 -0.04 17.93 12.27
C GLU A 135 -0.09 18.83 11.03
N VAL A 136 -1.29 19.04 10.51
CA VAL A 136 -1.60 19.96 9.42
C VAL A 136 -2.90 20.69 9.82
N PRO A 137 -2.94 22.03 9.76
CA PRO A 137 -1.93 22.97 9.26
C PRO A 137 -0.71 23.13 10.18
N VAL A 138 0.40 23.57 9.62
CA VAL A 138 1.66 23.81 10.35
C VAL A 138 1.93 25.29 10.50
N SER A 139 2.57 25.68 11.60
CA SER A 139 2.96 27.08 11.82
C SER A 139 4.10 27.49 10.87
N VAL A 140 4.14 28.77 10.50
CA VAL A 140 5.27 29.32 9.72
C VAL A 140 6.57 29.13 10.48
N GLY A 141 7.59 28.58 9.80
CA GLY A 141 8.87 28.24 10.39
C GLY A 141 8.93 26.88 11.09
N ALA A 142 7.81 26.11 11.10
CA ALA A 142 7.84 24.72 11.56
C ALA A 142 8.85 23.92 10.75
N LYS A 143 9.49 22.94 11.40
CA LYS A 143 10.53 22.13 10.81
C LYS A 143 10.09 20.68 10.70
N LEU A 144 10.11 20.15 9.48
CA LEU A 144 9.88 18.74 9.20
C LEU A 144 11.21 17.98 9.33
N GLU A 145 11.23 17.00 10.19
CA GLU A 145 12.33 16.03 10.27
C GLU A 145 11.91 14.73 9.59
N LEU A 146 12.76 14.26 8.69
CA LEU A 146 12.62 12.98 8.02
C LEU A 146 13.68 12.02 8.52
N GLY A 147 13.30 10.76 8.72
CA GLY A 147 14.22 9.72 9.15
C GLY A 147 14.07 8.44 8.33
N VAL A 148 15.16 7.69 8.22
CA VAL A 148 15.18 6.37 7.60
C VAL A 148 16.20 5.50 8.32
N GLY A 149 15.93 4.20 8.45
CA GLY A 149 16.86 3.25 9.10
C GLY A 149 18.09 2.97 8.23
N ARG A 150 17.90 2.81 6.91
CA ARG A 150 18.96 2.51 5.94
C ARG A 150 18.71 3.23 4.63
N GLY A 151 19.79 3.69 4.00
CA GLY A 151 19.73 4.43 2.75
C GLY A 151 19.73 5.95 2.96
N GLU A 152 19.45 6.68 1.91
CA GLU A 152 19.39 8.14 1.84
C GLU A 152 17.97 8.57 1.49
N ILE A 153 17.50 9.67 2.06
CA ILE A 153 16.23 10.26 1.66
C ILE A 153 16.51 11.30 0.57
N VAL A 154 15.84 11.12 -0.57
CA VAL A 154 15.82 12.12 -1.66
C VAL A 154 14.42 12.71 -1.71
N TYR A 155 14.32 14.03 -1.77
CA TYR A 155 13.04 14.72 -1.70
C TYR A 155 12.91 15.87 -2.70
N THR A 156 11.66 16.28 -2.96
CA THR A 156 11.28 17.50 -3.68
C THR A 156 10.28 18.29 -2.84
N LEU A 157 10.15 19.59 -3.09
CA LEU A 157 9.21 20.48 -2.40
C LEU A 157 8.07 20.97 -3.31
N ASP A 158 8.06 20.55 -4.57
CA ASP A 158 7.07 20.90 -5.58
C ASP A 158 6.06 19.79 -5.86
N GLY A 159 6.16 18.67 -5.12
CA GLY A 159 5.32 17.49 -5.31
C GLY A 159 5.71 16.60 -6.48
N SER A 160 6.77 16.95 -7.24
CA SER A 160 7.31 16.10 -8.30
C SER A 160 7.97 14.85 -7.72
N ASP A 161 8.22 13.85 -8.56
CA ASP A 161 8.94 12.65 -8.12
C ASP A 161 10.44 12.93 -8.00
N PRO A 162 11.10 12.65 -6.87
CA PRO A 162 12.53 12.82 -6.73
C PRO A 162 13.36 11.87 -7.62
N ARG A 163 12.74 10.80 -8.15
CA ARG A 163 13.33 9.89 -9.12
C ARG A 163 12.90 10.27 -10.54
N ALA A 164 13.84 10.49 -11.43
CA ALA A 164 13.61 10.62 -12.86
C ALA A 164 13.58 9.24 -13.55
N GLU A 165 13.04 9.19 -14.77
CA GLU A 165 13.11 8.00 -15.60
C GLU A 165 14.57 7.52 -15.78
N GLY A 166 14.73 6.19 -15.80
CA GLY A 166 16.05 5.55 -15.80
C GLY A 166 16.74 5.53 -14.45
N GLY A 167 16.03 5.83 -13.34
CA GLY A 167 16.55 5.67 -11.98
C GLY A 167 17.51 6.75 -11.51
N ARG A 168 17.62 7.87 -12.21
CA ARG A 168 18.44 9.00 -11.79
C ARG A 168 17.68 9.92 -10.84
N MET A 169 18.41 10.71 -10.07
CA MET A 169 17.80 11.81 -9.31
C MET A 169 17.21 12.85 -10.27
N SER A 170 16.03 13.35 -9.93
CA SER A 170 15.39 14.43 -10.68
C SER A 170 16.16 15.74 -10.47
N ALA A 171 16.08 16.65 -11.43
CA ALA A 171 16.78 17.96 -11.33
C ALA A 171 16.22 18.84 -10.20
N SER A 172 14.95 18.64 -9.80
CA SER A 172 14.32 19.37 -8.69
C SER A 172 14.55 18.70 -7.33
N SER A 173 15.20 17.54 -7.29
CA SER A 173 15.38 16.78 -6.06
C SER A 173 16.64 17.19 -5.29
N SER A 174 16.58 17.00 -3.98
CA SER A 174 17.69 17.23 -3.05
C SER A 174 17.86 16.03 -2.12
N LEU A 175 19.11 15.81 -1.66
CA LEU A 175 19.38 14.87 -0.57
C LEU A 175 18.99 15.50 0.76
N TYR A 176 18.28 14.76 1.57
CA TYR A 176 17.89 15.22 2.91
C TYR A 176 19.10 15.14 3.86
N SER A 177 19.44 16.27 4.47
CA SER A 177 20.53 16.38 5.44
C SER A 177 20.21 17.27 6.62
N VAL A 178 19.21 18.14 6.48
CA VAL A 178 18.75 19.07 7.52
C VAL A 178 17.24 19.17 7.53
N PRO A 179 16.62 19.50 8.67
CA PRO A 179 15.18 19.68 8.76
C PRO A 179 14.66 20.72 7.76
N ILE A 180 13.54 20.42 7.10
CA ILE A 180 12.89 21.28 6.12
C ILE A 180 12.02 22.30 6.85
N ALA A 181 12.31 23.59 6.70
CA ALA A 181 11.50 24.66 7.28
C ALA A 181 10.43 25.14 6.28
N PHE A 182 9.21 25.32 6.76
CA PHE A 182 8.09 25.77 5.94
C PHE A 182 7.91 27.30 6.03
N SER A 183 7.90 27.98 4.89
CA SER A 183 7.55 29.39 4.74
C SER A 183 6.31 29.62 3.90
N GLU A 184 5.86 28.60 3.17
CA GLU A 184 4.69 28.59 2.30
C GLU A 184 4.08 27.19 2.26
N PRO A 185 2.82 27.03 1.83
CA PRO A 185 2.21 25.73 1.62
C PRO A 185 3.05 24.90 0.68
N THR A 186 3.42 23.70 1.10
CA THR A 186 4.45 22.91 0.42
C THR A 186 4.01 21.46 0.29
N ILE A 187 4.29 20.86 -0.86
CA ILE A 187 4.09 19.42 -1.06
C ILE A 187 5.45 18.75 -1.05
N VAL A 188 5.72 18.02 0.03
CA VAL A 188 6.96 17.22 0.13
C VAL A 188 6.71 15.85 -0.47
N THR A 189 7.51 15.48 -1.46
CA THR A 189 7.57 14.13 -2.01
C THR A 189 8.95 13.56 -1.76
N CYS A 190 9.02 12.36 -1.23
CA CYS A 190 10.30 11.73 -0.93
C CYS A 190 10.32 10.24 -1.34
N ARG A 191 11.54 9.74 -1.49
CA ARG A 191 11.87 8.33 -1.69
C ARG A 191 13.13 7.99 -0.90
N VAL A 192 13.22 6.76 -0.44
CA VAL A 192 14.49 6.20 0.05
C VAL A 192 15.29 5.73 -1.15
N ARG A 193 16.59 5.99 -1.15
CA ARG A 193 17.55 5.50 -2.13
C ARG A 193 18.66 4.72 -1.45
N GLN A 194 19.02 3.56 -1.99
CA GLN A 194 20.13 2.75 -1.52
C GLN A 194 20.94 2.25 -2.73
N GLY A 195 22.05 2.90 -3.02
CA GLY A 195 22.78 2.69 -4.27
C GLY A 195 21.93 3.11 -5.49
N ASP A 196 21.65 2.16 -6.38
CA ASP A 196 20.81 2.38 -7.57
C ASP A 196 19.34 2.00 -7.35
N GLU A 197 19.02 1.45 -6.20
CA GLU A 197 17.65 1.04 -5.87
C GLU A 197 16.86 2.20 -5.26
N TRP A 198 15.56 2.24 -5.60
CA TRP A 198 14.63 3.26 -5.14
C TRP A 198 13.45 2.63 -4.40
N GLY A 199 13.17 3.16 -3.22
CA GLY A 199 11.98 2.84 -2.46
C GLY A 199 10.72 3.46 -3.04
N PRO A 200 9.56 3.13 -2.45
CA PRO A 200 8.29 3.68 -2.86
C PRO A 200 8.24 5.19 -2.65
N LYS A 201 7.38 5.83 -3.45
CA LYS A 201 7.12 7.26 -3.34
C LYS A 201 6.17 7.55 -2.19
N GLU A 202 6.61 8.41 -1.28
CA GLU A 202 5.79 8.97 -0.23
C GLU A 202 5.56 10.47 -0.48
N ARG A 203 4.35 10.95 -0.21
CA ARG A 203 3.96 12.33 -0.48
C ARG A 203 3.05 12.85 0.63
N ARG A 204 3.36 14.05 1.15
CA ARG A 204 2.49 14.78 2.08
C ARG A 204 2.39 16.24 1.68
N ALA A 205 1.20 16.80 1.86
CA ALA A 205 0.95 18.23 1.70
C ALA A 205 0.96 18.88 3.09
N PHE A 206 1.57 20.03 3.20
CA PHE A 206 1.64 20.84 4.41
C PHE A 206 1.07 22.22 4.12
N ASP A 207 -0.11 22.50 4.68
CA ASP A 207 -0.74 23.81 4.65
C ASP A 207 -0.26 24.62 5.86
N LEU A 208 -0.16 25.94 5.73
CA LEU A 208 0.23 26.80 6.82
C LEU A 208 -1.00 27.31 7.60
N GLU A 209 -0.87 27.42 8.91
CA GLU A 209 -1.81 28.17 9.73
C GLU A 209 -1.82 29.64 9.31
N ILE A 210 -3.00 30.14 8.96
CA ILE A 210 -3.21 31.57 8.74
C ILE A 210 -3.53 32.17 10.09
N GLU A 211 -2.58 32.89 10.70
CA GLU A 211 -2.91 33.72 11.84
C GLU A 211 -3.90 34.81 11.36
N VAL A 212 -5.18 34.65 11.71
CA VAL A 212 -6.19 35.71 11.55
C VAL A 212 -6.02 36.65 12.70
N ASN A 213 -5.33 37.78 12.46
CA ASN A 213 -5.27 38.93 13.38
C ASN A 213 -6.60 39.67 13.42
#